data_10cd1f33ec3d2c900c87408cabe57437
#
_entry.id   10cd1f33ec3d2c900c87408cabe57437
#
_cell.length_a   1.000
_cell.length_b   1.000
_cell.length_c   1.000
_cell.angle_alpha   90.00
_cell.angle_beta   90.00
_cell.angle_gamma   90.00
#
_symmetry.space_group_name_H-M   'P 1'
#
loop_
_entity.id
_entity.type
_entity.pdbx_description
1 polymer ?
#
loop_
_entity_poly.entity_id
_entity_poly.type
_entity_poly.pdbx_seq_one_letter_code
_entity_poly.pdbx_strand_id
1 'polypeptide(L)'
;MPARRKTADDSRWIRIEGAREHNLRDISVRIPRDKLVVVTGVSGSGKSTLAFDILFSEGQRRFLDSLNAYARQFVEQMPRPDVDAVHGLPPTVSIEQRISRGGGKSTVATVTEIHHFIRLLFTKLGVIHCPDCQLPVQAQTLDSLTRALREQVKKRGLLRLLAPRIRNRKGFHSEVGEWAVRHGYNQVRADGEFLPTDQPVRLDRFREHDVEVVVGQIKSTRDKALEALVTETLGHGQGTLFAVDESGGETVHATSNACGVCGRSFAPLDPKDFSYNSPRGWCPTCRGFGETFDMPEVDRGEAQEAVEETWFEWLEDQREICPDCDGSRLNPLARSVRLPLALPARVQFDAEPTIDAFAQATVSAADELFARLKWSGRGGEIARDILPEIASRLNFLNEVGLGYLQLGRSVTTLSGGEAQRIRLAAQLGSNLSGALYCLLYTSPSPRDVEESRMPSSA
;
A
#
# COMPACT_ATOMS: atom_id res chain seq x y z
N MET A 1 49.16 -6.68 19.69
CA MET A 1 49.40 -5.45 18.93
C MET A 1 48.53 -4.34 19.50
N PRO A 2 49.04 -3.17 19.88
CA PRO A 2 48.17 -2.13 20.45
C PRO A 2 47.22 -1.56 19.39
N ALA A 3 45.94 -1.42 19.77
CA ALA A 3 44.92 -0.81 18.92
C ALA A 3 45.31 0.62 18.54
N ARG A 4 45.56 0.87 17.27
CA ARG A 4 45.89 2.17 16.71
C ARG A 4 44.69 3.13 17.02
N ARG A 5 44.92 4.16 17.82
CA ARG A 5 43.92 5.22 18.10
C ARG A 5 43.46 5.79 16.76
N LYS A 6 42.16 5.64 16.46
CA LYS A 6 41.50 6.28 15.29
C LYS A 6 41.71 7.80 15.45
N THR A 7 42.45 8.41 14.56
CA THR A 7 42.57 9.87 14.50
C THR A 7 41.26 10.45 13.95
N ALA A 8 40.86 11.65 14.33
CA ALA A 8 39.66 12.34 13.86
C ALA A 8 39.60 12.47 12.33
N ASP A 9 40.74 12.33 11.66
CA ASP A 9 40.87 12.35 10.19
C ASP A 9 40.41 11.01 9.56
N ASP A 10 40.55 9.88 10.24
CA ASP A 10 40.14 8.55 9.75
C ASP A 10 38.62 8.41 9.60
N SER A 11 37.84 9.20 10.34
CA SER A 11 36.37 9.15 10.29
C SER A 11 35.74 9.85 9.05
N ARG A 12 36.55 10.65 8.34
CA ARG A 12 36.09 11.42 7.15
C ARG A 12 36.21 10.67 5.84
N TRP A 13 36.80 9.47 5.84
CA TRP A 13 37.12 8.72 4.64
C TRP A 13 36.56 7.29 4.68
N ILE A 14 36.06 6.85 3.56
CA ILE A 14 35.91 5.42 3.27
C ILE A 14 37.20 5.00 2.60
N ARG A 15 37.85 3.96 3.11
CA ARG A 15 39.13 3.43 2.60
C ARG A 15 38.90 2.00 2.12
N ILE A 16 39.29 1.75 0.89
CA ILE A 16 39.30 0.44 0.26
C ILE A 16 40.77 0.08 0.04
N GLU A 17 41.18 -1.10 0.47
CA GLU A 17 42.55 -1.58 0.36
C GLU A 17 42.56 -2.92 -0.39
N GLY A 18 43.36 -3.03 -1.45
CA GLY A 18 43.58 -4.26 -2.18
C GLY A 18 42.38 -4.82 -2.91
N ALA A 19 41.65 -3.99 -3.65
CA ALA A 19 40.45 -4.43 -4.37
C ALA A 19 40.83 -5.15 -5.67
N ARG A 20 40.36 -6.42 -5.79
CA ARG A 20 40.64 -7.32 -6.91
C ARG A 20 39.40 -7.94 -7.54
N GLU A 21 38.22 -7.43 -7.15
CA GLU A 21 36.96 -7.93 -7.66
C GLU A 21 36.85 -7.70 -9.18
N HIS A 22 36.39 -8.71 -9.92
CA HIS A 22 36.24 -8.72 -11.37
C HIS A 22 37.51 -8.25 -12.12
N ASN A 23 37.47 -7.07 -12.74
CA ASN A 23 38.56 -6.51 -13.54
C ASN A 23 39.44 -5.49 -12.80
N LEU A 24 39.21 -5.29 -11.49
CA LEU A 24 40.06 -4.46 -10.66
C LEU A 24 41.40 -5.14 -10.38
N ARG A 25 42.48 -4.37 -10.46
CA ARG A 25 43.86 -4.89 -10.38
C ARG A 25 44.53 -4.37 -9.11
N ASP A 26 44.15 -4.91 -7.96
CA ASP A 26 44.76 -4.58 -6.64
C ASP A 26 44.78 -3.07 -6.35
N ILE A 27 43.63 -2.43 -6.53
CA ILE A 27 43.53 -0.98 -6.33
C ILE A 27 43.21 -0.64 -4.88
N SER A 28 43.79 0.46 -4.39
CA SER A 28 43.45 1.06 -3.08
C SER A 28 42.93 2.48 -3.30
N VAL A 29 41.78 2.80 -2.71
CA VAL A 29 41.07 4.07 -2.97
C VAL A 29 40.60 4.69 -1.66
N ARG A 30 40.64 6.03 -1.57
CA ARG A 30 40.05 6.83 -0.50
C ARG A 30 38.88 7.65 -1.06
N ILE A 31 37.70 7.50 -0.47
CA ILE A 31 36.49 8.19 -0.88
C ILE A 31 36.03 9.07 0.29
N PRO A 32 35.88 10.39 0.11
CA PRO A 32 35.44 11.27 1.18
C PRO A 32 33.97 10.97 1.57
N ARG A 33 33.69 11.02 2.87
CA ARG A 33 32.32 10.92 3.38
C ARG A 33 31.62 12.28 3.30
N ASP A 34 30.29 12.24 3.30
CA ASP A 34 29.41 13.43 3.28
C ASP A 34 29.68 14.36 2.08
N LYS A 35 30.04 13.78 0.95
CA LYS A 35 30.31 14.46 -0.32
C LYS A 35 29.68 13.72 -1.50
N LEU A 36 29.34 14.47 -2.54
CA LEU A 36 29.05 13.91 -3.84
C LEU A 36 30.37 13.51 -4.51
N VAL A 37 30.50 12.22 -4.82
CA VAL A 37 31.66 11.66 -5.51
C VAL A 37 31.25 11.08 -6.84
N VAL A 38 31.90 11.47 -7.90
CA VAL A 38 31.66 10.99 -9.27
C VAL A 38 32.78 10.06 -9.70
N VAL A 39 32.46 8.81 -10.02
CA VAL A 39 33.41 7.82 -10.56
C VAL A 39 33.26 7.76 -12.06
N THR A 40 34.30 8.19 -12.80
CA THR A 40 34.30 8.24 -14.26
C THR A 40 35.35 7.31 -14.87
N GLY A 41 35.22 6.96 -16.12
CA GLY A 41 36.14 6.12 -16.86
C GLY A 41 35.48 5.46 -18.07
N VAL A 42 36.29 4.82 -18.92
CA VAL A 42 35.79 4.06 -20.09
C VAL A 42 34.94 2.86 -19.72
N SER A 43 34.12 2.37 -20.63
CA SER A 43 33.34 1.15 -20.41
C SER A 43 34.26 -0.01 -20.05
N GLY A 44 33.87 -0.85 -19.06
CA GLY A 44 34.69 -1.97 -18.60
C GLY A 44 35.86 -1.59 -17.66
N SER A 45 36.01 -0.31 -17.26
CA SER A 45 37.12 0.09 -16.34
C SER A 45 36.90 -0.23 -14.85
N GLY A 46 35.80 -0.92 -14.46
CA GLY A 46 35.53 -1.32 -13.08
C GLY A 46 34.78 -0.29 -12.23
N LYS A 47 34.18 0.75 -12.83
CA LYS A 47 33.40 1.77 -12.10
C LYS A 47 32.24 1.17 -11.32
N SER A 48 31.43 0.33 -11.97
CA SER A 48 30.29 -0.35 -11.36
C SER A 48 30.77 -1.37 -10.33
N THR A 49 31.86 -2.09 -10.61
CA THR A 49 32.49 -3.01 -9.66
C THR A 49 32.88 -2.31 -8.36
N LEU A 50 33.52 -1.14 -8.44
CA LEU A 50 33.88 -0.37 -7.26
C LEU A 50 32.67 0.09 -6.47
N ALA A 51 31.64 0.63 -7.15
CA ALA A 51 30.48 1.24 -6.49
C ALA A 51 29.49 0.20 -5.97
N PHE A 52 29.20 -0.87 -6.73
CA PHE A 52 28.17 -1.84 -6.42
C PHE A 52 28.75 -3.14 -5.85
N ASP A 53 29.68 -3.78 -6.55
CA ASP A 53 30.18 -5.09 -6.13
C ASP A 53 31.05 -5.00 -4.87
N ILE A 54 31.74 -3.87 -4.65
CA ILE A 54 32.56 -3.66 -3.43
C ILE A 54 31.80 -2.82 -2.39
N LEU A 55 31.51 -1.54 -2.66
CA LEU A 55 30.98 -0.65 -1.63
C LEU A 55 29.58 -1.01 -1.19
N PHE A 56 28.66 -1.19 -2.14
CA PHE A 56 27.29 -1.52 -1.81
C PHE A 56 27.21 -2.92 -1.19
N SER A 57 27.77 -3.95 -1.82
CA SER A 57 27.71 -5.33 -1.33
C SER A 57 28.32 -5.49 0.05
N GLU A 58 29.51 -4.89 0.31
CA GLU A 58 30.14 -4.95 1.63
C GLU A 58 29.33 -4.20 2.69
N GLY A 59 28.70 -3.07 2.34
CA GLY A 59 27.83 -2.33 3.25
C GLY A 59 26.57 -3.13 3.61
N GLN A 60 25.93 -3.75 2.63
CA GLN A 60 24.79 -4.63 2.84
C GLN A 60 25.19 -5.86 3.68
N ARG A 61 26.29 -6.52 3.33
CA ARG A 61 26.78 -7.66 4.09
C ARG A 61 26.96 -7.33 5.56
N ARG A 62 27.60 -6.19 5.89
CA ARG A 62 27.78 -5.74 7.28
C ARG A 62 26.47 -5.42 7.99
N PHE A 63 25.53 -4.84 7.26
CA PHE A 63 24.20 -4.59 7.80
C PHE A 63 23.49 -5.91 8.14
N LEU A 64 23.50 -6.87 7.22
CA LEU A 64 22.91 -8.21 7.42
C LEU A 64 23.61 -8.97 8.56
N ASP A 65 24.94 -8.86 8.70
CA ASP A 65 25.68 -9.42 9.81
C ASP A 65 25.30 -8.83 11.17
N SER A 66 24.80 -7.59 11.19
CA SER A 66 24.32 -6.92 12.41
C SER A 66 22.94 -7.38 12.87
N LEU A 67 22.18 -8.05 12.00
CA LEU A 67 20.86 -8.59 12.33
C LEU A 67 20.98 -9.77 13.30
N ASN A 68 19.91 -10.03 14.05
CA ASN A 68 19.87 -11.22 14.91
C ASN A 68 19.85 -12.51 14.08
N ALA A 69 20.26 -13.63 14.71
CA ALA A 69 20.41 -14.92 14.04
C ALA A 69 19.13 -15.43 13.36
N TYR A 70 17.95 -15.08 13.91
CA TYR A 70 16.66 -15.46 13.34
C TYR A 70 16.37 -14.68 12.04
N ALA A 71 16.57 -13.37 12.04
CA ALA A 71 16.34 -12.53 10.86
C ALA A 71 17.30 -12.89 9.70
N ARG A 72 18.55 -13.30 10.01
CA ARG A 72 19.53 -13.72 9.00
C ARG A 72 19.11 -14.97 8.22
N GLN A 73 18.27 -15.83 8.76
CA GLN A 73 17.79 -17.05 8.08
C GLN A 73 16.85 -16.75 6.90
N PHE A 74 16.23 -15.58 6.88
CA PHE A 74 15.26 -15.17 5.85
C PHE A 74 15.85 -14.22 4.80
N VAL A 75 17.15 -13.92 4.89
CA VAL A 75 17.80 -12.97 3.96
C VAL A 75 18.95 -13.69 3.25
N GLU A 76 18.99 -13.57 1.93
CA GLU A 76 20.07 -14.09 1.12
C GLU A 76 21.39 -13.38 1.48
N GLN A 77 22.40 -14.17 1.84
CA GLN A 77 23.72 -13.63 2.20
C GLN A 77 24.47 -13.19 0.94
N MET A 78 24.88 -11.95 0.91
CA MET A 78 25.74 -11.45 -0.16
C MET A 78 27.17 -12.03 -0.04
N PRO A 79 27.78 -12.42 -1.17
CA PRO A 79 29.15 -12.90 -1.17
C PRO A 79 30.09 -11.77 -0.70
N ARG A 80 31.19 -12.18 -0.07
CA ARG A 80 32.24 -11.22 0.34
C ARG A 80 33.03 -10.82 -0.90
N PRO A 81 33.14 -9.51 -1.21
CA PRO A 81 33.95 -9.07 -2.33
C PRO A 81 35.44 -9.35 -2.12
N ASP A 82 36.18 -9.55 -3.21
CA ASP A 82 37.63 -9.76 -3.18
C ASP A 82 38.37 -8.43 -2.92
N VAL A 83 38.52 -8.16 -1.63
CA VAL A 83 39.14 -6.93 -1.09
C VAL A 83 39.84 -7.24 0.23
N ASP A 84 41.03 -6.69 0.44
CA ASP A 84 41.75 -6.91 1.70
C ASP A 84 41.06 -6.28 2.89
N ALA A 85 40.64 -5.00 2.75
CA ALA A 85 39.90 -4.31 3.80
C ALA A 85 39.05 -3.14 3.25
N VAL A 86 37.92 -2.89 3.91
CA VAL A 86 37.09 -1.70 3.73
C VAL A 86 36.86 -1.05 5.10
N HIS A 87 37.28 0.19 5.26
CA HIS A 87 37.15 0.95 6.52
C HIS A 87 36.26 2.18 6.34
N GLY A 88 35.53 2.56 7.40
CA GLY A 88 34.74 3.79 7.42
C GLY A 88 33.45 3.73 6.57
N LEU A 89 33.03 2.55 6.10
CA LEU A 89 31.83 2.37 5.28
C LEU A 89 30.56 2.52 6.15
N PRO A 90 29.69 3.48 5.83
CA PRO A 90 28.36 3.59 6.45
C PRO A 90 27.39 2.56 5.89
N PRO A 91 26.14 2.48 6.38
CA PRO A 91 25.06 1.74 5.70
C PRO A 91 24.95 2.19 4.25
N THR A 92 24.68 1.25 3.34
CA THR A 92 24.67 1.51 1.90
C THR A 92 23.30 1.30 1.30
N VAL A 93 22.94 2.13 0.33
CA VAL A 93 21.71 2.04 -0.47
C VAL A 93 22.09 2.04 -1.94
N SER A 94 21.60 1.08 -2.71
CA SER A 94 21.77 1.02 -4.16
C SER A 94 20.55 1.59 -4.86
N ILE A 95 20.78 2.46 -5.85
CA ILE A 95 19.75 2.95 -6.77
C ILE A 95 20.20 2.58 -8.19
N GLU A 96 19.90 1.35 -8.56
CA GLU A 96 20.25 0.82 -9.88
C GLU A 96 19.23 1.27 -10.94
N GLN A 97 19.67 1.32 -12.19
CA GLN A 97 18.78 1.50 -13.34
C GLN A 97 17.91 0.27 -13.63
N ARG A 98 18.33 -0.92 -13.15
CA ARG A 98 17.52 -2.12 -13.34
C ARG A 98 16.16 -1.88 -12.67
N ILE A 99 15.17 -1.78 -13.50
CA ILE A 99 13.79 -1.89 -13.11
C ILE A 99 13.67 -3.33 -12.58
N SER A 100 13.73 -3.52 -11.24
CA SER A 100 12.87 -4.57 -10.71
C SER A 100 11.49 -4.09 -11.12
N ARG A 101 10.91 -4.72 -12.14
CA ARG A 101 9.61 -4.35 -12.67
C ARG A 101 8.69 -4.35 -11.47
N GLY A 102 8.35 -3.14 -10.98
CA GLY A 102 7.30 -3.03 -9.99
C GLY A 102 6.10 -3.73 -10.58
N GLY A 103 5.39 -4.55 -9.83
CA GLY A 103 4.26 -5.29 -10.35
C GLY A 103 3.27 -4.37 -11.06
N GLY A 104 2.45 -4.91 -11.96
CA GLY A 104 1.48 -4.17 -12.77
C GLY A 104 0.55 -3.26 -11.99
N LYS A 105 0.40 -3.53 -10.67
CA LYS A 105 -0.38 -2.70 -9.73
C LYS A 105 0.40 -1.51 -9.17
N SER A 106 1.72 -1.42 -9.40
CA SER A 106 2.56 -0.35 -8.84
C SER A 106 2.41 0.96 -9.60
N THR A 107 2.23 2.07 -8.87
CA THR A 107 2.14 3.43 -9.42
C THR A 107 3.19 4.34 -8.81
N VAL A 108 3.40 5.53 -9.39
CA VAL A 108 4.27 6.57 -8.82
C VAL A 108 3.94 6.81 -7.35
N ALA A 109 2.66 7.00 -7.03
CA ALA A 109 2.21 7.26 -5.66
C ALA A 109 2.43 6.08 -4.70
N THR A 110 2.35 4.83 -5.18
CA THR A 110 2.57 3.66 -4.30
C THR A 110 4.04 3.44 -4.01
N VAL A 111 4.92 3.60 -4.99
CA VAL A 111 6.37 3.42 -4.82
C VAL A 111 6.98 4.52 -3.95
N THR A 112 6.41 5.73 -4.00
CA THR A 112 6.82 6.87 -3.17
C THR A 112 6.11 6.93 -1.82
N GLU A 113 5.26 5.94 -1.51
CA GLU A 113 4.44 5.86 -0.29
C GLU A 113 3.39 6.98 -0.14
N ILE A 114 3.30 7.93 -1.09
CA ILE A 114 2.30 9.00 -1.07
C ILE A 114 0.88 8.43 -0.98
N HIS A 115 0.60 7.37 -1.74
CA HIS A 115 -0.70 6.69 -1.72
C HIS A 115 -1.06 6.15 -0.33
N HIS A 116 -0.08 5.69 0.45
CA HIS A 116 -0.31 5.23 1.82
C HIS A 116 -0.90 6.35 2.70
N PHE A 117 -0.34 7.55 2.63
CA PHE A 117 -0.82 8.69 3.40
C PHE A 117 -2.16 9.24 2.89
N ILE A 118 -2.38 9.25 1.55
CA ILE A 118 -3.68 9.62 0.97
C ILE A 118 -4.77 8.66 1.46
N ARG A 119 -4.54 7.35 1.47
CA ARG A 119 -5.49 6.37 2.02
C ARG A 119 -5.84 6.66 3.48
N LEU A 120 -4.87 7.06 4.30
CA LEU A 120 -5.11 7.42 5.70
C LEU A 120 -6.01 8.66 5.79
N LEU A 121 -5.81 9.68 4.95
CA LEU A 121 -6.68 10.86 4.90
C LEU A 121 -8.11 10.46 4.53
N PHE A 122 -8.30 9.66 3.47
CA PHE A 122 -9.62 9.19 3.05
C PHE A 122 -10.31 8.34 4.11
N THR A 123 -9.58 7.48 4.80
CA THR A 123 -10.13 6.66 5.89
C THR A 123 -10.60 7.49 7.07
N LYS A 124 -9.89 8.56 7.41
CA LYS A 124 -10.15 9.35 8.61
C LYS A 124 -11.04 10.56 8.39
N LEU A 125 -10.98 11.17 7.22
CA LEU A 125 -11.65 12.43 6.88
C LEU A 125 -12.64 12.29 5.72
N GLY A 126 -12.60 11.18 4.99
CA GLY A 126 -13.49 10.93 3.85
C GLY A 126 -14.93 10.71 4.27
N VAL A 127 -15.84 11.20 3.45
CA VAL A 127 -17.28 11.01 3.57
C VAL A 127 -17.73 9.98 2.53
N ILE A 128 -18.32 8.88 3.00
CA ILE A 128 -18.88 7.86 2.10
C ILE A 128 -20.08 8.46 1.37
N HIS A 129 -20.10 8.35 0.05
CA HIS A 129 -21.29 8.55 -0.76
C HIS A 129 -21.81 7.18 -1.21
N CYS A 130 -23.10 7.04 -1.27
CA CYS A 130 -23.69 5.79 -1.79
C CYS A 130 -23.27 5.60 -3.25
N PRO A 131 -22.65 4.48 -3.66
CA PRO A 131 -22.26 4.27 -5.05
C PRO A 131 -23.44 4.36 -6.03
N ASP A 132 -24.64 3.92 -5.59
CA ASP A 132 -25.84 3.85 -6.43
C ASP A 132 -26.59 5.20 -6.50
N CYS A 133 -26.66 5.91 -5.36
CA CYS A 133 -27.47 7.15 -5.25
C CYS A 133 -26.63 8.42 -5.31
N GLN A 134 -25.30 8.33 -5.20
CA GLN A 134 -24.35 9.46 -5.20
C GLN A 134 -24.59 10.50 -4.07
N LEU A 135 -25.32 10.10 -3.02
CA LEU A 135 -25.62 10.95 -1.87
C LEU A 135 -24.75 10.59 -0.68
N PRO A 136 -24.37 11.57 0.16
CA PRO A 136 -23.61 11.29 1.38
C PRO A 136 -24.44 10.40 2.32
N VAL A 137 -23.77 9.43 2.92
CA VAL A 137 -24.41 8.54 3.89
C VAL A 137 -24.52 9.23 5.24
N GLN A 138 -25.59 8.94 5.97
CA GLN A 138 -25.95 9.58 7.23
C GLN A 138 -26.11 8.55 8.34
N ALA A 139 -26.22 9.03 9.56
CA ALA A 139 -26.58 8.19 10.70
C ALA A 139 -28.01 7.64 10.56
N GLN A 140 -28.16 6.34 10.78
CA GLN A 140 -29.49 5.70 10.83
C GLN A 140 -29.99 5.62 12.27
N THR A 141 -31.31 5.81 12.43
CA THR A 141 -31.96 5.56 13.71
C THR A 141 -32.17 4.06 13.92
N LEU A 142 -32.23 3.61 15.17
CA LEU A 142 -32.52 2.23 15.54
C LEU A 142 -33.85 1.75 14.94
N ASP A 143 -34.87 2.61 14.95
CA ASP A 143 -36.20 2.32 14.37
C ASP A 143 -36.14 2.07 12.85
N SER A 144 -35.39 2.90 12.12
CA SER A 144 -35.19 2.75 10.69
C SER A 144 -34.49 1.44 10.35
N LEU A 145 -33.44 1.09 11.10
CA LEU A 145 -32.67 -0.12 10.95
C LEU A 145 -33.51 -1.37 11.29
N THR A 146 -34.25 -1.32 12.39
CA THR A 146 -35.17 -2.40 12.79
C THR A 146 -36.27 -2.65 11.75
N ARG A 147 -36.81 -1.57 11.15
CA ARG A 147 -37.78 -1.68 10.06
C ARG A 147 -37.17 -2.34 8.82
N ALA A 148 -35.97 -1.96 8.43
CA ALA A 148 -35.27 -2.57 7.31
C ALA A 148 -35.02 -4.07 7.53
N LEU A 149 -34.65 -4.48 8.73
CA LEU A 149 -34.48 -5.90 9.07
C LEU A 149 -35.80 -6.66 9.03
N ARG A 150 -36.91 -6.07 9.50
CA ARG A 150 -38.24 -6.69 9.37
C ARG A 150 -38.64 -6.95 7.91
N GLU A 151 -38.37 -6.01 7.02
CA GLU A 151 -38.64 -6.20 5.60
C GLU A 151 -37.74 -7.28 4.98
N GLN A 152 -36.49 -7.39 5.43
CA GLN A 152 -35.59 -8.45 4.97
C GLN A 152 -36.05 -9.83 5.45
N VAL A 153 -36.45 -9.99 6.72
CA VAL A 153 -37.03 -11.25 7.24
C VAL A 153 -38.23 -11.65 6.42
N LYS A 154 -39.10 -10.71 6.04
CA LYS A 154 -40.26 -10.97 5.22
C LYS A 154 -39.90 -11.51 3.84
N LYS A 155 -38.81 -11.04 3.25
CA LYS A 155 -38.39 -11.41 1.88
C LYS A 155 -37.49 -12.66 1.87
N ARG A 156 -36.63 -12.84 2.85
CA ARG A 156 -35.52 -13.83 2.86
C ARG A 156 -35.70 -14.94 3.90
N GLY A 157 -36.68 -14.82 4.81
CA GLY A 157 -36.88 -15.78 5.88
C GLY A 157 -35.97 -15.53 7.08
N LEU A 158 -35.37 -16.60 7.59
CA LEU A 158 -34.47 -16.53 8.75
C LEU A 158 -33.24 -15.65 8.48
N LEU A 159 -32.97 -14.73 9.40
CA LEU A 159 -31.76 -13.93 9.43
C LEU A 159 -30.96 -14.21 10.71
N ARG A 160 -29.66 -14.46 10.57
CA ARG A 160 -28.70 -14.44 11.67
C ARG A 160 -28.14 -13.04 11.81
N LEU A 161 -28.13 -12.48 13.02
CA LEU A 161 -27.51 -11.19 13.31
C LEU A 161 -26.14 -11.41 13.91
N LEU A 162 -25.12 -10.85 13.28
CA LEU A 162 -23.73 -11.02 13.63
C LEU A 162 -23.10 -9.68 14.01
N ALA A 163 -22.34 -9.70 15.09
CA ALA A 163 -21.54 -8.55 15.55
C ALA A 163 -20.08 -8.70 15.09
N PRO A 164 -19.55 -7.80 14.25
CA PRO A 164 -18.16 -7.85 13.84
C PRO A 164 -17.24 -7.56 15.04
N ARG A 165 -16.26 -8.44 15.27
CA ARG A 165 -15.26 -8.31 16.35
C ARG A 165 -13.87 -8.08 15.80
N ILE A 166 -13.50 -8.82 14.76
CA ILE A 166 -12.23 -8.70 14.06
C ILE A 166 -12.54 -8.41 12.60
N ARG A 167 -11.82 -7.46 12.04
CA ARG A 167 -11.90 -7.12 10.62
C ARG A 167 -10.50 -7.01 10.06
N ASN A 168 -10.20 -7.93 9.14
CA ASN A 168 -9.01 -7.90 8.32
C ASN A 168 -7.71 -7.82 9.14
N ARG A 169 -7.58 -8.66 10.17
CA ARG A 169 -6.39 -8.72 11.04
C ARG A 169 -5.79 -10.11 11.05
N LYS A 170 -4.46 -10.16 11.03
CA LYS A 170 -3.71 -11.41 11.24
C LYS A 170 -3.72 -11.81 12.70
N GLY A 171 -3.82 -13.09 12.98
CA GLY A 171 -3.78 -13.63 14.33
C GLY A 171 -4.60 -14.90 14.49
N PHE A 172 -4.42 -15.60 15.59
CA PHE A 172 -5.21 -16.79 15.93
C PHE A 172 -6.68 -16.48 16.29
N HIS A 173 -6.94 -15.29 16.79
CA HIS A 173 -8.24 -14.76 17.20
C HIS A 173 -9.05 -15.69 18.13
N SER A 174 -8.39 -16.56 18.89
CA SER A 174 -9.01 -17.47 19.86
C SER A 174 -9.76 -16.72 20.97
N GLU A 175 -9.30 -15.51 21.31
CA GLU A 175 -9.93 -14.63 22.26
C GLU A 175 -11.38 -14.26 21.91
N VAL A 176 -11.74 -14.25 20.61
CA VAL A 176 -13.11 -13.95 20.17
C VAL A 176 -14.03 -15.13 20.49
N GLY A 177 -13.58 -16.37 20.25
CA GLY A 177 -14.32 -17.58 20.61
C GLY A 177 -14.53 -17.67 22.13
N GLU A 178 -13.48 -17.46 22.92
CA GLU A 178 -13.56 -17.43 24.39
C GLU A 178 -14.49 -16.33 24.91
N TRP A 179 -14.45 -15.16 24.26
CA TRP A 179 -15.36 -14.06 24.59
C TRP A 179 -16.81 -14.43 24.30
N ALA A 180 -17.08 -15.06 23.14
CA ALA A 180 -18.40 -15.51 22.74
C ALA A 180 -18.99 -16.51 23.75
N VAL A 181 -18.21 -17.51 24.17
CA VAL A 181 -18.61 -18.48 25.20
C VAL A 181 -18.97 -17.81 26.51
N ARG A 182 -18.11 -16.89 26.99
CA ARG A 182 -18.37 -16.15 28.25
C ARG A 182 -19.64 -15.31 28.24
N HIS A 183 -20.09 -14.89 27.05
CA HIS A 183 -21.32 -14.11 26.87
C HIS A 183 -22.52 -14.96 26.45
N GLY A 184 -22.37 -16.29 26.39
CA GLY A 184 -23.45 -17.22 26.10
C GLY A 184 -23.74 -17.40 24.61
N TYR A 185 -22.84 -16.96 23.72
CA TYR A 185 -22.95 -17.17 22.28
C TYR A 185 -22.26 -18.48 21.88
N ASN A 186 -22.97 -19.30 21.12
CA ASN A 186 -22.55 -20.65 20.77
C ASN A 186 -21.95 -20.77 19.38
N GLN A 187 -21.86 -19.66 18.62
CA GLN A 187 -21.38 -19.69 17.25
C GLN A 187 -20.66 -18.37 16.89
N VAL A 188 -19.57 -18.50 16.16
CA VAL A 188 -18.89 -17.40 15.47
C VAL A 188 -18.88 -17.69 13.96
N ARG A 189 -18.70 -16.64 13.16
CA ARG A 189 -18.41 -16.78 11.74
C ARG A 189 -17.00 -16.26 11.50
N ALA A 190 -16.14 -17.07 10.89
CA ALA A 190 -14.77 -16.68 10.50
C ALA A 190 -14.62 -16.85 9.00
N ASP A 191 -14.23 -15.79 8.31
CA ASP A 191 -14.04 -15.76 6.84
C ASP A 191 -15.24 -16.33 6.04
N GLY A 192 -16.44 -16.13 6.55
CA GLY A 192 -17.69 -16.63 5.95
C GLY A 192 -18.15 -17.99 6.45
N GLU A 193 -17.31 -18.76 7.16
CA GLU A 193 -17.66 -20.07 7.69
C GLU A 193 -18.16 -19.98 9.13
N PHE A 194 -19.25 -20.70 9.44
CA PHE A 194 -19.82 -20.76 10.78
C PHE A 194 -19.14 -21.84 11.61
N LEU A 195 -18.52 -21.44 12.71
CA LEU A 195 -17.80 -22.30 13.64
C LEU A 195 -18.51 -22.33 15.00
N PRO A 196 -18.72 -23.50 15.60
CA PRO A 196 -19.24 -23.60 16.96
C PRO A 196 -18.18 -23.14 17.97
N THR A 197 -18.63 -22.56 19.08
CA THR A 197 -17.74 -22.05 20.12
C THR A 197 -17.43 -23.05 21.23
N ASP A 198 -18.05 -24.24 21.21
CA ASP A 198 -17.74 -25.38 22.09
C ASP A 198 -16.36 -25.99 21.79
N GLN A 199 -15.79 -25.68 20.66
CA GLN A 199 -14.42 -26.00 20.26
C GLN A 199 -13.56 -24.74 20.21
N PRO A 200 -12.24 -24.84 20.49
CA PRO A 200 -11.35 -23.70 20.40
C PRO A 200 -11.29 -23.14 18.98
N VAL A 201 -11.75 -21.91 18.80
CA VAL A 201 -11.57 -21.21 17.53
C VAL A 201 -10.11 -20.81 17.40
N ARG A 202 -9.42 -21.36 16.40
CA ARG A 202 -8.02 -21.04 16.15
C ARG A 202 -7.78 -20.92 14.65
N LEU A 203 -7.57 -19.68 14.19
CA LEU A 203 -7.35 -19.34 12.80
C LEU A 203 -5.86 -19.31 12.46
N ASP A 204 -5.50 -19.22 11.18
CA ASP A 204 -4.11 -19.11 10.75
C ASP A 204 -3.53 -17.74 11.14
N ARG A 205 -2.48 -17.72 11.96
CA ARG A 205 -1.87 -16.47 12.46
C ARG A 205 -1.26 -15.59 11.37
N PHE A 206 -0.97 -16.13 10.20
CA PHE A 206 -0.30 -15.42 9.11
C PHE A 206 -1.28 -14.85 8.08
N ARG A 207 -2.53 -15.34 8.08
CA ARG A 207 -3.61 -14.85 7.22
C ARG A 207 -4.43 -13.78 7.91
N GLU A 208 -5.05 -12.92 7.12
CA GLU A 208 -6.01 -11.93 7.60
C GLU A 208 -7.39 -12.57 7.71
N HIS A 209 -8.06 -12.27 8.81
CA HIS A 209 -9.35 -12.86 9.13
C HIS A 209 -10.39 -11.79 9.44
N ASP A 210 -11.63 -12.08 9.05
CA ASP A 210 -12.83 -11.40 9.50
C ASP A 210 -13.57 -12.35 10.46
N VAL A 211 -13.81 -11.92 11.70
CA VAL A 211 -14.49 -12.75 12.71
C VAL A 211 -15.67 -11.99 13.29
N GLU A 212 -16.85 -12.58 13.18
CA GLU A 212 -18.10 -12.07 13.73
C GLU A 212 -18.70 -13.06 14.73
N VAL A 213 -19.34 -12.53 15.77
CA VAL A 213 -20.10 -13.33 16.74
C VAL A 213 -21.57 -13.38 16.32
N VAL A 214 -22.16 -14.55 16.27
CA VAL A 214 -23.60 -14.74 16.03
C VAL A 214 -24.34 -14.43 17.32
N VAL A 215 -24.92 -13.24 17.42
CA VAL A 215 -25.64 -12.77 18.61
C VAL A 215 -27.03 -13.41 18.71
N GLY A 216 -27.68 -13.62 17.57
CA GLY A 216 -28.97 -14.30 17.56
C GLY A 216 -29.58 -14.46 16.18
N GLN A 217 -30.82 -14.94 16.16
CA GLN A 217 -31.55 -15.23 14.92
C GLN A 217 -32.95 -14.64 14.97
N ILE A 218 -33.42 -14.15 13.83
CA ILE A 218 -34.77 -13.63 13.65
C ILE A 218 -35.49 -14.50 12.63
N LYS A 219 -36.64 -15.05 13.01
CA LYS A 219 -37.47 -15.92 12.15
C LYS A 219 -38.79 -15.28 11.74
N SER A 220 -39.21 -14.23 12.45
CA SER A 220 -40.52 -13.62 12.24
C SER A 220 -40.44 -12.10 12.35
N THR A 221 -41.25 -11.43 11.51
CA THR A 221 -41.43 -9.97 11.58
C THR A 221 -42.10 -9.48 12.87
N ARG A 222 -42.78 -10.38 13.60
CA ARG A 222 -43.46 -10.11 14.87
C ARG A 222 -42.63 -10.45 16.10
N ASP A 223 -41.36 -10.76 15.92
CA ASP A 223 -40.46 -11.08 17.00
C ASP A 223 -40.31 -9.86 17.92
N LYS A 224 -40.78 -10.02 19.19
CA LYS A 224 -40.72 -8.96 20.19
C LYS A 224 -39.31 -8.70 20.69
N ALA A 225 -38.41 -9.66 20.53
CA ALA A 225 -37.01 -9.55 20.94
C ALA A 225 -36.15 -8.82 19.87
N LEU A 226 -36.68 -8.51 18.70
CA LEU A 226 -35.94 -7.95 17.58
C LEU A 226 -35.17 -6.68 17.97
N GLU A 227 -35.80 -5.71 18.64
CA GLU A 227 -35.17 -4.45 19.01
C GLU A 227 -34.05 -4.64 20.03
N ALA A 228 -34.28 -5.53 21.02
CA ALA A 228 -33.28 -5.87 22.01
C ALA A 228 -32.08 -6.56 21.34
N LEU A 229 -32.33 -7.52 20.45
CA LEU A 229 -31.31 -8.25 19.73
C LEU A 229 -30.51 -7.34 18.80
N VAL A 230 -31.18 -6.41 18.10
CA VAL A 230 -30.49 -5.41 17.25
C VAL A 230 -29.63 -4.49 18.10
N THR A 231 -30.14 -3.99 19.21
CA THR A 231 -29.39 -3.12 20.14
C THR A 231 -28.17 -3.83 20.72
N GLU A 232 -28.32 -5.07 21.14
CA GLU A 232 -27.24 -5.92 21.63
C GLU A 232 -26.18 -6.17 20.55
N THR A 233 -26.61 -6.55 19.34
CA THR A 233 -25.70 -6.80 18.23
C THR A 233 -24.91 -5.55 17.82
N LEU A 234 -25.58 -4.40 17.74
CA LEU A 234 -24.93 -3.10 17.47
C LEU A 234 -23.95 -2.71 18.58
N GLY A 235 -24.33 -2.96 19.85
CA GLY A 235 -23.45 -2.72 20.99
C GLY A 235 -22.15 -3.52 20.90
N HIS A 236 -22.24 -4.81 20.58
CA HIS A 236 -21.05 -5.67 20.40
C HIS A 236 -20.28 -5.37 19.10
N GLY A 237 -20.97 -4.96 18.04
CA GLY A 237 -20.38 -4.64 16.73
C GLY A 237 -19.99 -3.17 16.56
N GLN A 238 -19.92 -2.39 17.66
CA GLN A 238 -19.52 -0.97 17.62
C GLN A 238 -20.36 -0.13 16.64
N GLY A 239 -21.68 -0.33 16.66
CA GLY A 239 -22.61 0.38 15.80
C GLY A 239 -22.80 -0.24 14.41
N THR A 240 -22.21 -1.41 14.14
CA THR A 240 -22.37 -2.17 12.90
C THR A 240 -22.89 -3.57 13.20
N LEU A 241 -23.80 -4.07 12.40
CA LEU A 241 -24.27 -5.46 12.40
C LEU A 241 -24.32 -6.05 10.98
N PHE A 242 -24.13 -7.34 10.88
CA PHE A 242 -24.34 -8.12 9.67
C PHE A 242 -25.58 -8.96 9.81
N ALA A 243 -26.44 -8.95 8.80
CA ALA A 243 -27.57 -9.85 8.73
C ALA A 243 -27.33 -10.85 7.59
N VAL A 244 -27.29 -12.14 7.93
CA VAL A 244 -26.97 -13.23 7.00
C VAL A 244 -28.18 -14.17 6.91
N ASP A 245 -28.64 -14.43 5.70
CA ASP A 245 -29.73 -15.38 5.43
C ASP A 245 -29.22 -16.82 5.31
N GLU A 246 -30.14 -17.78 5.14
CA GLU A 246 -29.80 -19.21 5.00
C GLU A 246 -29.04 -19.53 3.72
N SER A 247 -29.15 -18.70 2.69
CA SER A 247 -28.42 -18.87 1.42
C SER A 247 -27.01 -18.28 1.46
N GLY A 248 -26.61 -17.65 2.57
CA GLY A 248 -25.35 -16.93 2.71
C GLY A 248 -25.39 -15.47 2.23
N GLY A 249 -26.57 -14.99 1.82
CA GLY A 249 -26.77 -13.59 1.42
C GLY A 249 -26.58 -12.66 2.60
N GLU A 250 -25.60 -11.75 2.52
CA GLU A 250 -25.23 -10.82 3.58
C GLU A 250 -25.74 -9.40 3.32
N THR A 251 -26.13 -8.71 4.39
CA THR A 251 -26.41 -7.27 4.38
C THR A 251 -25.77 -6.60 5.59
N VAL A 252 -25.16 -5.43 5.36
CA VAL A 252 -24.55 -4.62 6.40
C VAL A 252 -25.56 -3.56 6.87
N HIS A 253 -25.66 -3.39 8.19
CA HIS A 253 -26.45 -2.34 8.81
C HIS A 253 -25.57 -1.56 9.78
N ALA A 254 -25.60 -0.23 9.71
CA ALA A 254 -24.78 0.63 10.57
C ALA A 254 -25.59 1.84 11.05
N THR A 255 -25.38 2.21 12.30
CA THR A 255 -26.05 3.38 12.87
C THR A 255 -25.45 4.70 12.39
N SER A 256 -24.22 4.67 11.84
CA SER A 256 -23.48 5.88 11.43
C SER A 256 -23.36 6.09 9.93
N ASN A 257 -23.49 5.04 9.11
CA ASN A 257 -23.17 5.06 7.68
C ASN A 257 -24.25 4.39 6.84
N ALA A 258 -25.35 5.09 6.57
CA ALA A 258 -26.42 4.55 5.74
C ALA A 258 -26.92 5.57 4.70
N CYS A 259 -27.31 5.08 3.52
CA CYS A 259 -27.92 5.90 2.49
C CYS A 259 -29.38 6.21 2.84
N GLY A 260 -29.73 7.49 2.91
CA GLY A 260 -31.10 7.92 3.21
C GLY A 260 -32.13 7.58 2.12
N VAL A 261 -31.69 7.26 0.90
CA VAL A 261 -32.56 6.95 -0.24
C VAL A 261 -32.78 5.45 -0.40
N CYS A 262 -31.72 4.67 -0.59
CA CYS A 262 -31.83 3.23 -0.81
C CYS A 262 -31.72 2.37 0.45
N GLY A 263 -31.37 2.97 1.59
CA GLY A 263 -31.20 2.28 2.87
C GLY A 263 -29.94 1.42 2.99
N ARG A 264 -29.07 1.41 1.95
CA ARG A 264 -27.83 0.63 1.97
C ARG A 264 -26.90 1.18 3.03
N SER A 265 -26.42 0.30 3.90
CA SER A 265 -25.47 0.64 4.97
C SER A 265 -24.06 0.22 4.60
N PHE A 266 -23.09 0.92 5.16
CA PHE A 266 -21.68 0.73 4.90
C PHE A 266 -20.91 0.52 6.20
N ALA A 267 -19.95 -0.37 6.20
CA ALA A 267 -19.02 -0.53 7.30
C ALA A 267 -18.12 0.72 7.44
N PRO A 268 -17.55 0.97 8.63
CA PRO A 268 -16.52 1.99 8.78
C PRO A 268 -15.36 1.77 7.81
N LEU A 269 -14.85 2.86 7.24
CA LEU A 269 -13.74 2.81 6.29
C LEU A 269 -12.46 2.27 6.94
N ASP A 270 -11.75 1.45 6.18
CA ASP A 270 -10.42 0.92 6.52
C ASP A 270 -9.42 1.35 5.42
N PRO A 271 -8.14 1.62 5.73
CA PRO A 271 -7.13 1.95 4.71
C PRO A 271 -7.01 0.92 3.58
N LYS A 272 -7.39 -0.33 3.83
CA LYS A 272 -7.39 -1.40 2.81
C LYS A 272 -8.51 -1.27 1.80
N ASP A 273 -9.60 -0.57 2.12
CA ASP A 273 -10.68 -0.26 1.17
C ASP A 273 -10.18 0.61 0.00
N PHE A 274 -9.06 1.28 0.16
CA PHE A 274 -8.41 2.12 -0.85
C PHE A 274 -7.12 1.50 -1.43
N SER A 275 -6.88 0.21 -1.25
CA SER A 275 -5.66 -0.45 -1.71
C SER A 275 -5.91 -1.28 -2.97
N TYR A 276 -5.09 -1.07 -3.99
CA TYR A 276 -5.09 -1.89 -5.21
C TYR A 276 -4.66 -3.34 -4.96
N ASN A 277 -3.91 -3.58 -3.87
CA ASN A 277 -3.36 -4.89 -3.50
C ASN A 277 -4.22 -5.62 -2.47
N SER A 278 -5.40 -5.09 -2.16
CA SER A 278 -6.32 -5.72 -1.19
C SER A 278 -7.62 -6.12 -1.87
N PRO A 279 -8.11 -7.35 -1.65
CA PRO A 279 -9.43 -7.78 -2.12
C PRO A 279 -10.58 -6.86 -1.68
N ARG A 280 -10.39 -6.14 -0.58
CA ARG A 280 -11.39 -5.17 -0.09
C ARG A 280 -11.44 -3.89 -0.92
N GLY A 281 -10.30 -3.47 -1.49
CA GLY A 281 -10.16 -2.19 -2.16
C GLY A 281 -10.15 -2.27 -3.67
N TRP A 282 -9.63 -3.34 -4.23
CA TRP A 282 -9.47 -3.44 -5.68
C TRP A 282 -10.81 -3.57 -6.44
N CYS A 283 -10.82 -3.18 -7.69
CA CYS A 283 -11.92 -3.46 -8.60
C CYS A 283 -12.05 -4.99 -8.80
N PRO A 284 -13.23 -5.59 -8.60
CA PRO A 284 -13.42 -7.05 -8.74
C PRO A 284 -13.03 -7.59 -10.11
N THR A 285 -13.27 -6.81 -11.16
CA THR A 285 -13.04 -7.21 -12.55
C THR A 285 -11.57 -7.26 -12.91
N CYS A 286 -10.81 -6.20 -12.63
CA CYS A 286 -9.39 -6.14 -12.96
C CYS A 286 -8.46 -6.46 -11.77
N ARG A 287 -8.98 -6.78 -10.60
CA ARG A 287 -8.22 -7.12 -9.38
C ARG A 287 -7.10 -6.13 -9.03
N GLY A 288 -7.31 -4.85 -9.35
CA GLY A 288 -6.37 -3.78 -9.04
C GLY A 288 -5.34 -3.46 -10.12
N PHE A 289 -5.37 -4.12 -11.25
CA PHE A 289 -4.49 -3.81 -12.39
C PHE A 289 -4.89 -2.53 -13.13
N GLY A 290 -6.20 -2.20 -13.14
CA GLY A 290 -6.76 -1.08 -13.92
C GLY A 290 -7.03 -1.43 -15.37
N GLU A 291 -6.53 -2.56 -15.83
CA GLU A 291 -6.67 -3.11 -17.16
C GLU A 291 -7.19 -4.54 -17.06
N THR A 292 -7.96 -4.99 -18.03
CA THR A 292 -8.42 -6.37 -18.18
C THR A 292 -7.53 -7.11 -19.17
N PHE A 293 -7.27 -8.37 -18.88
CA PHE A 293 -6.54 -9.32 -19.70
C PHE A 293 -7.09 -10.73 -19.41
N ASP A 294 -6.70 -11.72 -20.18
CA ASP A 294 -7.11 -13.11 -19.94
C ASP A 294 -6.42 -13.65 -18.67
N MET A 295 -7.12 -13.52 -17.54
CA MET A 295 -6.58 -13.92 -16.23
C MET A 295 -6.70 -15.42 -16.06
N PRO A 296 -5.61 -16.11 -15.69
CA PRO A 296 -5.67 -17.54 -15.41
C PRO A 296 -6.54 -17.83 -14.19
N GLU A 297 -7.33 -18.91 -14.26
CA GLU A 297 -7.97 -19.47 -13.09
C GLU A 297 -6.92 -20.19 -12.23
N VAL A 298 -6.50 -19.56 -11.14
CA VAL A 298 -5.56 -20.13 -10.18
C VAL A 298 -6.25 -20.24 -8.83
N ASP A 299 -6.07 -21.37 -8.16
CA ASP A 299 -6.56 -21.57 -6.79
C ASP A 299 -6.02 -20.48 -5.86
N ARG A 300 -6.90 -19.94 -5.01
CA ARG A 300 -6.58 -18.85 -4.08
C ARG A 300 -5.47 -19.27 -3.12
N GLY A 301 -4.26 -18.76 -3.35
CA GLY A 301 -3.08 -18.99 -2.52
C GLY A 301 -2.03 -17.88 -2.71
N GLU A 302 -0.92 -17.96 -1.97
CA GLU A 302 0.18 -16.97 -2.07
C GLU A 302 0.80 -16.89 -3.49
N ALA A 303 0.70 -17.94 -4.29
CA ALA A 303 1.19 -17.97 -5.67
C ALA A 303 0.28 -17.24 -6.66
N GLN A 304 -0.97 -16.96 -6.32
CA GLN A 304 -1.95 -16.38 -7.25
C GLN A 304 -1.50 -15.00 -7.75
N GLU A 305 -1.05 -14.13 -6.84
CA GLU A 305 -0.65 -12.76 -7.18
C GLU A 305 0.59 -12.74 -8.11
N ALA A 306 1.55 -13.61 -7.85
CA ALA A 306 2.74 -13.75 -8.70
C ALA A 306 2.42 -14.28 -10.10
N VAL A 307 1.47 -15.21 -10.21
CA VAL A 307 0.99 -15.74 -11.50
C VAL A 307 0.24 -14.64 -12.27
N GLU A 308 -0.70 -13.93 -11.63
CA GLU A 308 -1.43 -12.84 -12.26
C GLU A 308 -0.49 -11.72 -12.76
N GLU A 309 0.55 -11.37 -11.99
CA GLU A 309 1.56 -10.39 -12.42
C GLU A 309 2.37 -10.87 -13.63
N THR A 310 2.75 -12.14 -13.66
CA THR A 310 3.46 -12.72 -14.80
C THR A 310 2.61 -12.68 -16.07
N TRP A 311 1.34 -13.04 -15.97
CA TRP A 311 0.40 -13.00 -17.10
C TRP A 311 0.11 -11.57 -17.53
N PHE A 312 -0.01 -10.63 -16.59
CA PHE A 312 -0.14 -9.22 -16.89
C PHE A 312 1.04 -8.69 -17.73
N GLU A 313 2.26 -9.13 -17.44
CA GLU A 313 3.44 -8.74 -18.22
C GLU A 313 3.43 -9.38 -19.62
N TRP A 314 3.08 -10.66 -19.73
CA TRP A 314 3.11 -11.38 -21.00
C TRP A 314 2.06 -10.91 -22.02
N LEU A 315 0.90 -10.47 -21.53
CA LEU A 315 -0.22 -10.06 -22.37
C LEU A 315 -0.27 -8.55 -22.62
N GLU A 316 0.87 -7.87 -22.66
CA GLU A 316 0.96 -6.40 -22.80
C GLU A 316 0.13 -5.85 -23.96
N ASP A 317 0.19 -6.49 -25.12
CA ASP A 317 -0.53 -6.07 -26.34
C ASP A 317 -2.05 -6.42 -26.33
N GLN A 318 -2.51 -7.20 -25.37
CA GLN A 318 -3.90 -7.67 -25.25
C GLN A 318 -4.65 -7.04 -24.09
N ARG A 319 -4.04 -6.08 -23.41
CA ARG A 319 -4.64 -5.40 -22.27
C ARG A 319 -5.54 -4.26 -22.73
N GLU A 320 -6.70 -4.16 -22.11
CA GLU A 320 -7.66 -3.09 -22.32
C GLU A 320 -7.98 -2.39 -20.99
N ILE A 321 -8.27 -1.10 -21.03
CA ILE A 321 -8.71 -0.36 -19.84
C ILE A 321 -9.94 -1.06 -19.27
N CYS A 322 -9.93 -1.33 -17.96
CA CYS A 322 -11.03 -2.02 -17.30
C CYS A 322 -12.34 -1.19 -17.42
N PRO A 323 -13.41 -1.74 -18.02
CA PRO A 323 -14.66 -1.01 -18.24
C PRO A 323 -15.39 -0.66 -16.94
N ASP A 324 -15.20 -1.45 -15.87
CA ASP A 324 -15.92 -1.25 -14.60
C ASP A 324 -15.30 -0.15 -13.74
N CYS A 325 -13.98 0.00 -13.79
CA CYS A 325 -13.29 0.99 -12.97
C CYS A 325 -12.63 2.12 -13.76
N ASP A 326 -12.69 2.08 -15.09
CA ASP A 326 -12.09 3.08 -15.98
C ASP A 326 -10.62 3.37 -15.61
N GLY A 327 -9.85 2.30 -15.40
CA GLY A 327 -8.44 2.39 -15.01
C GLY A 327 -8.16 2.80 -13.57
N SER A 328 -9.17 3.13 -12.75
CA SER A 328 -8.99 3.59 -11.35
C SER A 328 -8.48 2.51 -10.40
N ARG A 329 -8.59 1.23 -10.78
CA ARG A 329 -8.12 0.06 -10.02
C ARG A 329 -8.94 -0.27 -8.76
N LEU A 330 -9.82 0.62 -8.34
CA LEU A 330 -10.56 0.53 -7.08
C LEU A 330 -12.02 0.13 -7.29
N ASN A 331 -12.59 -0.46 -6.24
CA ASN A 331 -14.00 -0.87 -6.22
C ASN A 331 -14.96 0.36 -6.17
N PRO A 332 -16.26 0.17 -6.45
CA PRO A 332 -17.23 1.28 -6.45
C PRO A 332 -17.34 2.03 -5.12
N LEU A 333 -17.17 1.34 -3.97
CA LEU A 333 -17.23 2.00 -2.66
C LEU A 333 -16.05 2.96 -2.48
N ALA A 334 -14.82 2.51 -2.73
CA ALA A 334 -13.63 3.35 -2.62
C ALA A 334 -13.71 4.59 -3.52
N ARG A 335 -14.23 4.41 -4.76
CA ARG A 335 -14.42 5.48 -5.73
C ARG A 335 -15.53 6.45 -5.37
N SER A 336 -16.45 6.07 -4.50
CA SER A 336 -17.55 6.92 -4.04
C SER A 336 -17.24 7.71 -2.77
N VAL A 337 -16.11 7.46 -2.13
CA VAL A 337 -15.68 8.26 -0.96
C VAL A 337 -15.11 9.59 -1.44
N ARG A 338 -15.59 10.68 -0.85
CA ARG A 338 -15.16 12.03 -1.15
C ARG A 338 -14.47 12.66 0.04
N LEU A 339 -13.41 13.40 -0.23
CA LEU A 339 -12.65 14.12 0.80
C LEU A 339 -13.05 15.60 0.79
N PRO A 340 -13.83 16.07 1.77
CA PRO A 340 -14.23 17.49 1.79
C PRO A 340 -13.01 18.37 2.06
N LEU A 341 -12.69 19.24 1.09
CA LEU A 341 -11.56 20.15 1.14
C LEU A 341 -12.04 21.59 1.32
N ALA A 342 -11.50 22.30 2.29
CA ALA A 342 -11.65 23.75 2.40
C ALA A 342 -10.63 24.44 1.47
N LEU A 343 -10.96 24.56 0.19
CA LEU A 343 -10.08 25.16 -0.81
C LEU A 343 -10.26 26.66 -0.94
N PRO A 344 -9.17 27.44 -1.07
CA PRO A 344 -9.24 28.85 -1.48
C PRO A 344 -9.81 28.96 -2.91
N ALA A 345 -10.59 29.99 -3.19
CA ALA A 345 -11.28 30.21 -4.47
C ALA A 345 -10.38 30.20 -5.75
N ARG A 346 -9.07 30.25 -5.59
CA ARG A 346 -8.09 30.27 -6.69
C ARG A 346 -7.52 28.87 -7.03
N VAL A 347 -7.89 27.84 -6.29
CA VAL A 347 -7.38 26.47 -6.54
C VAL A 347 -8.35 25.77 -7.48
N GLN A 348 -7.89 25.43 -8.68
CA GLN A 348 -8.66 24.64 -9.64
C GLN A 348 -8.55 23.16 -9.31
N PHE A 349 -9.23 22.73 -8.26
CA PHE A 349 -9.37 21.34 -7.89
C PHE A 349 -10.80 21.12 -7.37
N ASP A 350 -11.31 19.89 -7.45
CA ASP A 350 -12.62 19.57 -6.91
C ASP A 350 -12.65 19.83 -5.39
N ALA A 351 -13.69 20.46 -4.90
CA ALA A 351 -13.88 20.72 -3.47
C ALA A 351 -14.12 19.42 -2.66
N GLU A 352 -14.61 18.38 -3.32
CA GLU A 352 -14.87 17.07 -2.74
C GLU A 352 -14.27 15.94 -3.61
N PRO A 353 -12.94 15.92 -3.82
CA PRO A 353 -12.32 14.95 -4.71
C PRO A 353 -12.45 13.54 -4.20
N THR A 354 -12.51 12.61 -5.13
CA THR A 354 -12.32 11.19 -4.89
C THR A 354 -10.83 10.87 -4.85
N ILE A 355 -10.48 9.67 -4.41
CA ILE A 355 -9.08 9.22 -4.43
C ILE A 355 -8.51 9.16 -5.85
N ASP A 356 -9.36 8.90 -6.85
CA ASP A 356 -8.97 8.89 -8.27
C ASP A 356 -8.54 10.27 -8.77
N ALA A 357 -9.17 11.34 -8.28
CA ALA A 357 -8.75 12.70 -8.63
C ALA A 357 -7.29 12.98 -8.22
N PHE A 358 -6.87 12.44 -7.07
CA PHE A 358 -5.47 12.52 -6.65
C PHE A 358 -4.56 11.65 -7.51
N ALA A 359 -5.01 10.47 -7.91
CA ALA A 359 -4.23 9.60 -8.79
C ALA A 359 -3.99 10.25 -10.17
N GLN A 360 -4.96 10.98 -10.70
CA GLN A 360 -4.87 11.69 -11.97
C GLN A 360 -4.08 13.00 -11.89
N ALA A 361 -3.94 13.58 -10.69
CA ALA A 361 -3.16 14.80 -10.49
C ALA A 361 -1.68 14.59 -10.80
N THR A 362 -1.04 15.60 -11.39
CA THR A 362 0.41 15.63 -11.50
C THR A 362 1.05 15.88 -10.14
N VAL A 363 2.31 15.48 -9.98
CA VAL A 363 3.07 15.74 -8.75
C VAL A 363 3.05 17.22 -8.38
N SER A 364 3.28 18.13 -9.37
CA SER A 364 3.25 19.57 -9.11
C SER A 364 1.87 20.08 -8.70
N ALA A 365 0.81 19.61 -9.35
CA ALA A 365 -0.56 20.00 -8.98
C ALA A 365 -0.96 19.50 -7.59
N ALA A 366 -0.56 18.27 -7.25
CA ALA A 366 -0.78 17.71 -5.92
C ALA A 366 0.01 18.49 -4.85
N ASP A 367 1.27 18.84 -5.12
CA ASP A 367 2.10 19.63 -4.19
C ASP A 367 1.49 21.00 -3.90
N GLU A 368 1.07 21.72 -4.93
CA GLU A 368 0.36 23.00 -4.75
C GLU A 368 -0.94 22.87 -3.96
N LEU A 369 -1.67 21.77 -4.19
CA LEU A 369 -2.90 21.48 -3.46
C LEU A 369 -2.61 21.23 -1.98
N PHE A 370 -1.72 20.27 -1.68
CA PHE A 370 -1.40 19.89 -0.30
C PHE A 370 -0.77 21.02 0.51
N ALA A 371 0.03 21.90 -0.11
CA ALA A 371 0.59 23.09 0.53
C ALA A 371 -0.49 24.10 1.00
N ARG A 372 -1.68 24.08 0.39
CA ARG A 372 -2.77 25.01 0.68
C ARG A 372 -3.88 24.41 1.54
N LEU A 373 -3.89 23.10 1.76
CA LEU A 373 -4.91 22.42 2.54
C LEU A 373 -4.78 22.76 4.02
N LYS A 374 -5.91 23.12 4.61
CA LYS A 374 -6.02 23.37 6.05
C LYS A 374 -7.32 22.74 6.56
N TRP A 375 -7.21 21.94 7.57
CA TRP A 375 -8.35 21.44 8.33
C TRP A 375 -8.37 22.09 9.71
N SER A 376 -9.57 22.26 10.27
CA SER A 376 -9.78 22.73 11.64
C SER A 376 -10.29 21.61 12.54
N GLY A 377 -10.24 21.81 13.85
CA GLY A 377 -10.72 20.86 14.85
C GLY A 377 -10.04 19.50 14.74
N ARG A 378 -10.80 18.42 14.95
CA ARG A 378 -10.29 17.03 14.91
C ARG A 378 -9.64 16.67 13.57
N GLY A 379 -10.17 17.20 12.45
CA GLY A 379 -9.57 16.98 11.13
C GLY A 379 -8.17 17.59 11.04
N GLY A 380 -7.96 18.75 11.66
CA GLY A 380 -6.65 19.42 11.73
C GLY A 380 -5.62 18.63 12.55
N GLU A 381 -6.05 17.97 13.64
CA GLU A 381 -5.17 17.10 14.44
C GLU A 381 -4.69 15.90 13.62
N ILE A 382 -5.59 15.26 12.87
CA ILE A 382 -5.26 14.12 12.00
C ILE A 382 -4.35 14.56 10.85
N ALA A 383 -4.68 15.67 10.20
CA ALA A 383 -3.94 16.18 9.05
C ALA A 383 -2.52 16.64 9.41
N ARG A 384 -2.32 17.17 10.62
CA ARG A 384 -1.02 17.69 11.10
C ARG A 384 0.13 16.69 10.94
N ASP A 385 -0.12 15.42 11.17
CA ASP A 385 0.92 14.39 11.12
C ASP A 385 1.06 13.76 9.71
N ILE A 386 0.01 13.85 8.89
CA ILE A 386 -0.03 13.24 7.55
C ILE A 386 0.46 14.20 6.46
N LEU A 387 0.04 15.47 6.51
CA LEU A 387 0.35 16.44 5.45
C LEU A 387 1.84 16.69 5.25
N PRO A 388 2.67 16.83 6.29
CA PRO A 388 4.12 17.02 6.10
C PRO A 388 4.78 15.85 5.38
N GLU A 389 4.32 14.62 5.61
CA GLU A 389 4.83 13.42 4.97
C GLU A 389 4.51 13.39 3.46
N ILE A 390 3.29 13.81 3.10
CA ILE A 390 2.91 13.93 1.69
C ILE A 390 3.70 15.08 1.03
N ALA A 391 3.74 16.24 1.66
CA ALA A 391 4.42 17.42 1.12
C ALA A 391 5.92 17.18 0.91
N SER A 392 6.59 16.52 1.86
CA SER A 392 8.01 16.19 1.73
C SER A 392 8.28 15.31 0.50
N ARG A 393 7.48 14.25 0.30
CA ARG A 393 7.63 13.34 -0.83
C ARG A 393 7.32 14.00 -2.18
N LEU A 394 6.29 14.83 -2.24
CA LEU A 394 5.95 15.59 -3.44
C LEU A 394 7.04 16.59 -3.79
N ASN A 395 7.58 17.29 -2.78
CA ASN A 395 8.69 18.23 -2.99
C ASN A 395 9.92 17.52 -3.57
N PHE A 396 10.32 16.36 -3.02
CA PHE A 396 11.45 15.60 -3.56
C PHE A 396 11.22 15.16 -5.00
N LEU A 397 10.00 14.75 -5.36
CA LEU A 397 9.67 14.41 -6.75
C LEU A 397 9.78 15.63 -7.68
N ASN A 398 9.36 16.82 -7.21
CA ASN A 398 9.54 18.07 -7.95
C ASN A 398 11.01 18.43 -8.10
N GLU A 399 11.82 18.33 -7.03
CA GLU A 399 13.25 18.65 -7.05
C GLU A 399 14.04 17.77 -8.03
N VAL A 400 13.65 16.49 -8.18
CA VAL A 400 14.27 15.61 -9.20
C VAL A 400 13.68 15.79 -10.59
N GLY A 401 12.82 16.79 -10.80
CA GLY A 401 12.26 17.15 -12.11
C GLY A 401 11.15 16.21 -12.61
N LEU A 402 10.39 15.59 -11.70
CA LEU A 402 9.26 14.68 -12.02
C LEU A 402 7.89 15.31 -11.78
N GLY A 403 7.81 16.62 -11.66
CA GLY A 403 6.58 17.35 -11.38
C GLY A 403 5.44 17.13 -12.39
N TYR A 404 5.78 16.75 -13.62
CA TYR A 404 4.83 16.48 -14.71
C TYR A 404 4.16 15.10 -14.63
N LEU A 405 4.71 14.16 -13.85
CA LEU A 405 4.16 12.81 -13.77
C LEU A 405 2.84 12.79 -12.97
N GLN A 406 1.89 12.01 -13.45
CA GLN A 406 0.68 11.71 -12.69
C GLN A 406 0.99 10.71 -11.57
N LEU A 407 0.40 10.93 -10.39
CA LEU A 407 0.58 10.06 -9.23
C LEU A 407 0.10 8.62 -9.47
N GLY A 408 -0.95 8.44 -10.26
CA GLY A 408 -1.49 7.12 -10.65
C GLY A 408 -0.78 6.45 -11.82
N ARG A 409 0.22 7.08 -12.44
CA ARG A 409 0.94 6.49 -13.58
C ARG A 409 1.61 5.19 -13.19
N SER A 410 1.40 4.14 -13.98
CA SER A 410 2.00 2.83 -13.76
C SER A 410 3.52 2.89 -13.86
N VAL A 411 4.21 2.23 -12.93
CA VAL A 411 5.69 2.17 -12.92
C VAL A 411 6.23 1.44 -14.15
N THR A 412 5.49 0.49 -14.71
CA THR A 412 5.87 -0.26 -15.90
C THR A 412 5.96 0.62 -17.16
N THR A 413 5.28 1.78 -17.18
CA THR A 413 5.27 2.73 -18.31
C THR A 413 6.34 3.81 -18.20
N LEU A 414 7.16 3.78 -17.16
CA LEU A 414 8.20 4.80 -16.93
C LEU A 414 9.47 4.49 -17.72
N SER A 415 10.12 5.54 -18.20
CA SER A 415 11.49 5.41 -18.70
C SER A 415 12.47 5.04 -17.58
N GLY A 416 13.59 4.41 -17.92
CA GLY A 416 14.62 4.04 -16.93
C GLY A 416 15.10 5.23 -16.09
N GLY A 417 15.20 6.43 -16.67
CA GLY A 417 15.59 7.64 -15.97
C GLY A 417 14.50 8.16 -15.01
N GLU A 418 13.22 8.06 -15.38
CA GLU A 418 12.10 8.40 -14.50
C GLU A 418 12.04 7.45 -13.30
N ALA A 419 12.12 6.14 -13.55
CA ALA A 419 12.10 5.12 -12.51
C ALA A 419 13.27 5.29 -11.52
N GLN A 420 14.46 5.61 -12.00
CA GLN A 420 15.62 5.89 -11.15
C GLN A 420 15.40 7.13 -10.27
N ARG A 421 14.90 8.23 -10.84
CA ARG A 421 14.63 9.47 -10.11
C ARG A 421 13.50 9.28 -9.06
N ILE A 422 12.48 8.49 -9.36
CA ILE A 422 11.43 8.13 -8.38
C ILE A 422 12.04 7.38 -7.20
N ARG A 423 12.90 6.39 -7.44
CA ARG A 423 13.59 5.67 -6.35
C ARG A 423 14.49 6.58 -5.53
N LEU A 424 15.20 7.49 -6.19
CA LEU A 424 16.02 8.49 -5.52
C LEU A 424 15.15 9.35 -4.59
N ALA A 425 14.03 9.88 -5.09
CA ALA A 425 13.09 10.70 -4.32
C ALA A 425 12.49 9.91 -3.13
N ALA A 426 12.09 8.65 -3.35
CA ALA A 426 11.55 7.78 -2.30
C ALA A 426 12.58 7.53 -1.19
N GLN A 427 13.84 7.28 -1.53
CA GLN A 427 14.90 7.04 -0.55
C GLN A 427 15.30 8.31 0.22
N LEU A 428 15.39 9.45 -0.46
CA LEU A 428 15.67 10.74 0.19
C LEU A 428 14.50 11.17 1.10
N GLY A 429 13.27 10.92 0.68
CA GLY A 429 12.07 11.19 1.50
C GLY A 429 11.98 10.36 2.79
N SER A 430 12.75 9.27 2.91
CA SER A 430 12.78 8.44 4.13
C SER A 430 13.68 8.98 5.25
N ASN A 431 14.30 10.16 5.09
CA ASN A 431 15.21 10.80 6.09
C ASN A 431 16.36 9.90 6.59
N LEU A 432 16.84 8.95 5.79
CA LEU A 432 18.01 8.13 6.10
C LEU A 432 19.29 8.99 6.04
N SER A 433 19.62 9.68 7.12
CA SER A 433 20.86 10.41 7.24
C SER A 433 22.04 9.46 7.53
N GLY A 434 23.23 9.77 6.98
CA GLY A 434 24.45 9.02 7.26
C GLY A 434 24.58 7.71 6.46
N ALA A 435 23.78 7.49 5.42
CA ALA A 435 23.94 6.38 4.48
C ALA A 435 24.75 6.78 3.23
N LEU A 436 25.44 5.81 2.62
CA LEU A 436 26.08 5.96 1.30
C LEU A 436 25.10 5.53 0.21
N TYR A 437 24.76 6.45 -0.67
CA TYR A 437 23.91 6.17 -1.85
C TYR A 437 24.78 5.86 -3.05
N CYS A 438 24.69 4.64 -3.58
CA CYS A 438 25.36 4.21 -4.79
C CYS A 438 24.41 4.38 -5.98
N LEU A 439 24.74 5.30 -6.89
CA LEU A 439 23.92 5.63 -8.06
C LEU A 439 24.64 5.21 -9.33
N LEU A 440 23.95 4.51 -10.22
CA LEU A 440 24.45 4.28 -11.58
C LEU A 440 23.80 5.31 -12.51
N TYR A 441 24.59 6.25 -13.00
CA TYR A 441 24.16 7.18 -14.02
C TYR A 441 24.90 6.85 -15.33
N THR A 442 24.17 6.35 -16.32
CA THR A 442 24.70 6.22 -17.66
C THR A 442 24.31 7.45 -18.46
N SER A 443 25.29 8.28 -18.82
CA SER A 443 25.12 9.24 -19.91
C SER A 443 24.81 8.46 -21.18
N PRO A 444 23.80 8.86 -22.00
CA PRO A 444 23.62 8.25 -23.30
C PRO A 444 24.93 8.28 -24.06
N SER A 445 25.43 7.13 -24.48
CA SER A 445 26.65 7.08 -25.30
C SER A 445 26.34 7.71 -26.68
N PRO A 446 27.32 8.24 -27.39
CA PRO A 446 27.10 8.69 -28.76
C PRO A 446 26.47 7.62 -29.65
N ARG A 447 26.67 6.34 -29.35
CA ARG A 447 26.05 5.20 -30.06
C ARG A 447 24.55 5.09 -29.78
N ASP A 448 24.12 5.32 -28.55
CA ASP A 448 22.69 5.27 -28.18
C ASP A 448 21.91 6.41 -28.87
N VAL A 449 22.58 7.52 -29.17
CA VAL A 449 21.98 8.65 -29.89
C VAL A 449 21.91 8.36 -31.40
N GLU A 450 22.83 7.57 -31.95
CA GLU A 450 22.82 7.16 -33.39
C GLU A 450 21.75 6.09 -33.65
N GLU A 451 21.56 5.10 -32.75
CA GLU A 451 20.49 4.09 -32.87
C GLU A 451 19.09 4.72 -32.80
N SER A 452 18.91 5.75 -32.00
CA SER A 452 17.62 6.46 -31.93
C SER A 452 17.31 7.35 -33.14
N ARG A 453 18.29 7.56 -34.05
CA ARG A 453 18.15 8.35 -35.28
C ARG A 453 17.98 7.50 -36.54
N MET A 454 18.04 6.18 -36.43
CA MET A 454 17.74 5.34 -37.58
C MET A 454 16.24 5.36 -37.87
N PRO A 455 15.78 5.78 -39.07
CA PRO A 455 14.39 5.67 -39.44
C PRO A 455 14.02 4.19 -39.51
N SER A 456 12.89 3.82 -38.90
CA SER A 456 12.27 2.53 -39.13
C SER A 456 11.76 2.46 -40.58
N SER A 457 12.63 2.05 -41.48
CA SER A 457 12.24 1.78 -42.86
C SER A 457 13.01 0.56 -43.37
N ALA A 458 12.36 -0.57 -43.27
CA ALA A 458 12.29 -1.58 -44.31
C ALA A 458 11.29 -2.67 -43.93
#